data_36542bc6b230bf854173e69028a96a09
#
_entry.id   36542bc6b230bf854173e69028a96a09
#
_cell.length_a   1.000
_cell.length_b   1.000
_cell.length_c   1.000
_cell.angle_alpha   90.00
_cell.angle_beta   90.00
_cell.angle_gamma   90.00
#
_symmetry.space_group_name_H-M   'P 1'
#
loop_
_entity.id
_entity.type
_entity.pdbx_description
1 polymer ?
#
loop_
_entity_poly.entity_id
_entity_poly.type
_entity_poly.pdbx_seq_one_letter_code
_entity_poly.pdbx_strand_id
1 'polypeptide(L)'
;MLKRTLAAVTGLALSLSIATTAHAADVLRVSAIPDEAPTELIRKFEPLGQYLEKELGMPVKFTPVSDYAAVVEALASDRLDLAWLGGFTFVQTRLKTGDAIPLVQREQDEKFTSKFITADPEVKTLQDLKGKTFAFGSVSSTSGSLMPRYFMIKDGIDPEQFFKRIAYSGAHDATAAWVQTGKADGGVLNA
;
A
#
# COMPACT_ATOMS: atom_id res chain seq x y z
N MET A 1 -55.27 50.84 57.17
CA MET A 1 -54.57 51.03 55.88
C MET A 1 -53.63 49.86 55.70
N LEU A 2 -54.01 48.90 54.90
CA LEU A 2 -53.31 47.61 54.75
C LEU A 2 -52.66 47.62 53.33
N LYS A 3 -51.33 47.72 53.25
CA LYS A 3 -50.60 47.64 51.97
C LYS A 3 -50.30 46.16 51.71
N ARG A 4 -50.92 45.63 50.65
CA ARG A 4 -50.64 44.30 50.14
C ARG A 4 -49.44 44.42 49.20
N THR A 5 -48.32 43.81 49.53
CA THR A 5 -47.17 43.60 48.62
C THR A 5 -47.34 42.30 47.89
N LEU A 6 -47.38 42.41 46.54
CA LEU A 6 -47.49 41.30 45.63
C LEU A 6 -46.04 40.81 45.31
N ALA A 7 -45.69 39.62 45.70
CA ALA A 7 -44.41 39.00 45.34
C ALA A 7 -44.54 38.28 44.00
N ALA A 8 -43.82 38.76 42.99
CA ALA A 8 -43.70 38.11 41.70
C ALA A 8 -42.62 36.99 41.79
N VAL A 9 -43.05 35.77 41.64
CA VAL A 9 -42.13 34.62 41.52
C VAL A 9 -41.79 34.46 40.08
N THR A 10 -40.55 34.84 39.71
CA THR A 10 -39.99 34.62 38.37
C THR A 10 -39.37 33.24 38.31
N GLY A 11 -40.07 32.29 37.68
CA GLY A 11 -39.54 30.94 37.42
C GLY A 11 -38.48 30.97 36.32
N LEU A 12 -37.23 30.73 36.67
CA LEU A 12 -36.12 30.56 35.75
C LEU A 12 -36.13 29.10 35.23
N ALA A 13 -36.69 28.89 34.05
CA ALA A 13 -36.62 27.61 33.35
C ALA A 13 -35.21 27.40 32.86
N LEU A 14 -34.43 26.54 33.51
CA LEU A 14 -33.12 26.11 33.13
C LEU A 14 -33.26 25.09 31.98
N SER A 15 -33.13 25.56 30.72
CA SER A 15 -33.11 24.70 29.53
C SER A 15 -31.81 23.93 29.53
N LEU A 16 -31.80 22.68 29.94
CA LEU A 16 -30.68 21.77 29.85
C LEU A 16 -30.51 21.36 28.35
N SER A 17 -29.69 22.13 27.63
CA SER A 17 -29.29 21.75 26.26
C SER A 17 -28.37 20.53 26.35
N ILE A 18 -28.91 19.34 26.09
CA ILE A 18 -28.12 18.12 25.86
C ILE A 18 -27.37 18.33 24.53
N ALA A 19 -26.14 18.79 24.63
CA ALA A 19 -25.22 18.77 23.47
C ALA A 19 -24.94 17.31 23.17
N THR A 20 -25.65 16.74 22.19
CA THR A 20 -25.26 15.50 21.57
C THR A 20 -23.92 15.76 20.89
N THR A 21 -22.83 15.31 21.50
CA THR A 21 -21.54 15.20 20.82
C THR A 21 -21.74 14.24 19.66
N ALA A 22 -21.89 14.78 18.46
CA ALA A 22 -21.79 13.99 17.25
C ALA A 22 -20.36 13.45 17.24
N HIS A 23 -20.18 12.19 17.64
CA HIS A 23 -18.97 11.45 17.33
C HIS A 23 -18.90 11.44 15.81
N ALA A 24 -17.84 12.04 15.25
CA ALA A 24 -17.49 11.77 13.86
C ALA A 24 -17.41 10.25 13.75
N ALA A 25 -18.19 9.66 12.85
CA ALA A 25 -18.15 8.22 12.65
C ALA A 25 -16.69 7.85 12.37
N ASP A 26 -16.15 6.90 13.11
CA ASP A 26 -14.82 6.37 12.88
C ASP A 26 -14.74 5.91 11.41
N VAL A 27 -13.70 6.34 10.72
CA VAL A 27 -13.48 6.01 9.30
C VAL A 27 -12.38 4.97 9.24
N LEU A 28 -12.63 3.82 8.64
CA LEU A 28 -11.60 2.83 8.37
C LEU A 28 -10.68 3.35 7.24
N ARG A 29 -9.43 3.63 7.58
CA ARG A 29 -8.42 4.19 6.67
C ARG A 29 -7.67 3.04 6.01
N VAL A 30 -7.86 2.90 4.69
CA VAL A 30 -7.36 1.76 3.91
C VAL A 30 -6.38 2.24 2.84
N SER A 31 -5.36 1.44 2.56
CA SER A 31 -4.42 1.66 1.46
C SER A 31 -3.93 0.34 0.87
N ALA A 32 -3.07 0.44 -0.15
CA ALA A 32 -2.35 -0.68 -0.74
C ALA A 32 -0.94 -0.25 -1.13
N ILE A 33 -0.01 -1.22 -1.28
CA ILE A 33 1.25 -0.97 -1.96
C ILE A 33 0.96 -0.45 -3.38
N PRO A 34 1.66 0.59 -3.86
CA PRO A 34 1.44 1.14 -5.20
C PRO A 34 2.17 0.30 -6.25
N ASP A 35 1.67 -0.90 -6.49
CA ASP A 35 2.20 -1.85 -7.48
C ASP A 35 1.80 -1.50 -8.92
N GLU A 36 0.81 -0.62 -9.08
CA GLU A 36 0.30 -0.07 -10.34
C GLU A 36 0.07 1.45 -10.22
N ALA A 37 -0.34 2.09 -11.31
CA ALA A 37 -0.69 3.52 -11.31
C ALA A 37 -1.82 3.85 -10.29
N PRO A 38 -1.80 5.02 -9.64
CA PRO A 38 -2.76 5.36 -8.58
C PRO A 38 -4.23 5.26 -9.01
N THR A 39 -4.56 5.61 -10.26
CA THR A 39 -5.93 5.51 -10.82
C THR A 39 -6.39 4.05 -10.90
N GLU A 40 -5.49 3.15 -11.30
CA GLU A 40 -5.79 1.71 -11.36
C GLU A 40 -5.96 1.12 -9.96
N LEU A 41 -5.15 1.53 -8.99
CA LEU A 41 -5.31 1.11 -7.60
C LEU A 41 -6.66 1.52 -7.03
N ILE A 42 -7.09 2.77 -7.24
CA ILE A 42 -8.40 3.25 -6.79
C ILE A 42 -9.50 2.37 -7.40
N ARG A 43 -9.50 2.17 -8.72
CA ARG A 43 -10.47 1.33 -9.42
C ARG A 43 -10.49 -0.12 -8.92
N LYS A 44 -9.33 -0.68 -8.63
CA LYS A 44 -9.15 -2.07 -8.18
C LYS A 44 -9.67 -2.29 -6.75
N PHE A 45 -9.46 -1.31 -5.87
CA PHE A 45 -9.82 -1.42 -4.46
C PHE A 45 -11.19 -0.82 -4.11
N GLU A 46 -11.83 -0.07 -5.02
CA GLU A 46 -13.18 0.47 -4.81
C GLU A 46 -14.22 -0.60 -4.44
N PRO A 47 -14.31 -1.76 -5.13
CA PRO A 47 -15.26 -2.81 -4.73
C PRO A 47 -15.01 -3.37 -3.33
N LEU A 48 -13.74 -3.50 -2.94
CA LEU A 48 -13.38 -3.93 -1.58
C LEU A 48 -13.80 -2.88 -0.55
N GLY A 49 -13.59 -1.60 -0.83
CA GLY A 49 -14.02 -0.51 0.03
C GLY A 49 -15.53 -0.53 0.26
N GLN A 50 -16.32 -0.62 -0.81
CA GLN A 50 -17.79 -0.71 -0.74
C GLN A 50 -18.27 -1.96 0.01
N TYR A 51 -17.62 -3.09 -0.18
CA TYR A 51 -17.91 -4.31 0.57
C TYR A 51 -17.67 -4.11 2.08
N LEU A 52 -16.51 -3.57 2.45
CA LEU A 52 -16.16 -3.31 3.84
C LEU A 52 -17.11 -2.30 4.50
N GLU A 53 -17.49 -1.22 3.80
CA GLU A 53 -18.48 -0.26 4.30
C GLU A 53 -19.81 -0.93 4.64
N LYS A 54 -20.28 -1.80 3.74
CA LYS A 54 -21.53 -2.52 3.94
C LYS A 54 -21.46 -3.48 5.11
N GLU A 55 -20.40 -4.29 5.21
CA GLU A 55 -20.30 -5.35 6.22
C GLU A 55 -19.97 -4.79 7.62
N LEU A 56 -19.20 -3.71 7.68
CA LEU A 56 -18.79 -3.10 8.95
C LEU A 56 -19.75 -2.01 9.44
N GLY A 57 -20.59 -1.46 8.57
CA GLY A 57 -21.51 -0.37 8.92
C GLY A 57 -20.79 0.94 9.27
N MET A 58 -19.58 1.14 8.74
CA MET A 58 -18.76 2.34 8.95
C MET A 58 -18.14 2.82 7.63
N PRO A 59 -17.86 4.12 7.48
CA PRO A 59 -17.20 4.65 6.28
C PRO A 59 -15.82 4.04 6.06
N VAL A 60 -15.46 3.74 4.81
CA VAL A 60 -14.14 3.25 4.42
C VAL A 60 -13.49 4.24 3.45
N LYS A 61 -12.28 4.68 3.76
CA LYS A 61 -11.54 5.62 2.93
C LYS A 61 -10.26 4.98 2.38
N PHE A 62 -10.24 4.66 1.10
CA PHE A 62 -9.03 4.26 0.41
C PHE A 62 -8.20 5.49 0.03
N THR A 63 -6.92 5.50 0.39
CA THR A 63 -5.99 6.59 0.06
C THR A 63 -4.73 6.00 -0.55
N PRO A 64 -4.42 6.24 -1.83
CA PRO A 64 -3.15 5.83 -2.43
C PRO A 64 -1.96 6.48 -1.72
N VAL A 65 -0.85 5.77 -1.66
CA VAL A 65 0.43 6.26 -1.14
C VAL A 65 1.45 6.42 -2.27
N SER A 66 2.52 7.17 -2.01
CA SER A 66 3.55 7.49 -3.03
C SER A 66 4.43 6.31 -3.40
N ASP A 67 4.71 5.43 -2.45
CA ASP A 67 5.63 4.30 -2.62
C ASP A 67 5.39 3.21 -1.57
N TYR A 68 6.06 2.07 -1.75
CA TYR A 68 5.92 0.91 -0.86
C TYR A 68 6.34 1.18 0.59
N ALA A 69 7.34 2.03 0.82
CA ALA A 69 7.76 2.36 2.19
C ALA A 69 6.72 3.25 2.88
N ALA A 70 6.04 4.11 2.10
CA ALA A 70 5.02 5.01 2.64
C ALA A 70 3.84 4.28 3.27
N VAL A 71 3.40 3.12 2.73
CA VAL A 71 2.33 2.33 3.36
C VAL A 71 2.79 1.71 4.68
N VAL A 72 4.04 1.25 4.76
CA VAL A 72 4.63 0.71 5.99
C VAL A 72 4.70 1.78 7.08
N GLU A 73 5.17 2.98 6.71
CA GLU A 73 5.24 4.12 7.64
C GLU A 73 3.84 4.60 8.08
N ALA A 74 2.86 4.58 7.18
CA ALA A 74 1.51 5.00 7.51
C ALA A 74 0.82 4.03 8.48
N LEU A 75 1.03 2.72 8.33
CA LEU A 75 0.58 1.72 9.32
C LEU A 75 1.32 1.87 10.65
N ALA A 76 2.64 2.01 10.62
CA ALA A 76 3.45 2.14 11.83
C ALA A 76 3.20 3.43 12.63
N SER A 77 2.57 4.42 12.03
CA SER A 77 2.22 5.71 12.66
C SER A 77 0.72 5.91 12.85
N ASP A 78 -0.07 4.84 12.83
CA ASP A 78 -1.53 4.86 13.01
C ASP A 78 -2.27 5.81 12.06
N ARG A 79 -1.71 6.04 10.85
CA ARG A 79 -2.37 6.82 9.78
C ARG A 79 -3.20 5.94 8.85
N LEU A 80 -3.00 4.64 8.90
CA LEU A 80 -3.79 3.60 8.24
C LEU A 80 -4.17 2.53 9.25
N ASP A 81 -5.34 1.95 9.06
CA ASP A 81 -5.88 0.87 9.88
C ASP A 81 -5.74 -0.48 9.18
N LEU A 82 -5.85 -0.48 7.85
CA LEU A 82 -5.80 -1.67 7.01
C LEU A 82 -5.01 -1.38 5.74
N ALA A 83 -4.18 -2.32 5.30
CA ALA A 83 -3.49 -2.19 4.03
C ALA A 83 -3.31 -3.53 3.30
N TRP A 84 -3.40 -3.48 1.97
CA TRP A 84 -2.98 -4.57 1.11
C TRP A 84 -1.47 -4.50 0.90
N LEU A 85 -0.76 -5.52 1.37
CA LEU A 85 0.70 -5.55 1.39
C LEU A 85 1.25 -6.71 0.53
N GLY A 86 2.46 -6.56 0.04
CA GLY A 86 3.27 -7.70 -0.39
C GLY A 86 3.95 -8.34 0.82
N GLY A 87 4.48 -9.57 0.65
CA GLY A 87 5.12 -10.29 1.76
C GLY A 87 6.26 -9.52 2.41
N PHE A 88 7.09 -8.82 1.63
CA PHE A 88 8.19 -8.03 2.19
C PHE A 88 7.71 -6.79 2.96
N THR A 89 6.76 -6.04 2.43
CA THR A 89 6.18 -4.90 3.16
C THR A 89 5.42 -5.34 4.41
N PHE A 90 4.78 -6.51 4.40
CA PHE A 90 4.18 -7.08 5.61
C PHE A 90 5.25 -7.36 6.68
N VAL A 91 6.38 -8.00 6.31
CA VAL A 91 7.49 -8.24 7.24
C VAL A 91 8.06 -6.93 7.76
N GLN A 92 8.27 -5.92 6.89
CA GLN A 92 8.74 -4.60 7.31
C GLN A 92 7.77 -3.92 8.30
N THR A 93 6.45 -3.99 8.03
CA THR A 93 5.42 -3.47 8.93
C THR A 93 5.50 -4.17 10.28
N ARG A 94 5.51 -5.51 10.29
CA ARG A 94 5.54 -6.28 11.52
C ARG A 94 6.80 -6.02 12.37
N LEU A 95 7.96 -5.83 11.72
CA LEU A 95 9.18 -5.47 12.43
C LEU A 95 9.11 -4.08 13.08
N LYS A 96 8.34 -3.16 12.48
CA LYS A 96 8.16 -1.80 13.02
C LYS A 96 7.11 -1.70 14.11
N THR A 97 5.96 -2.34 13.91
CA THR A 97 4.81 -2.25 14.82
C THR A 97 4.87 -3.30 15.93
N GLY A 98 5.46 -4.45 15.66
CA GLY A 98 5.44 -5.61 16.56
C GLY A 98 4.15 -6.43 16.53
N ASP A 99 3.04 -5.87 16.08
CA ASP A 99 1.68 -6.41 16.24
C ASP A 99 0.83 -6.48 14.95
N ALA A 100 1.39 -6.13 13.79
CA ALA A 100 0.66 -6.24 12.52
C ALA A 100 0.13 -7.67 12.31
N ILE A 101 -1.17 -7.81 12.04
CA ILE A 101 -1.88 -9.08 11.94
C ILE A 101 -2.24 -9.33 10.47
N PRO A 102 -1.84 -10.48 9.87
CA PRO A 102 -2.33 -10.86 8.56
C PRO A 102 -3.78 -11.35 8.68
N LEU A 103 -4.70 -10.74 7.94
CA LEU A 103 -6.13 -11.08 7.99
C LEU A 103 -6.54 -12.04 6.87
N VAL A 104 -6.04 -11.79 5.66
CA VAL A 104 -6.43 -12.52 4.46
C VAL A 104 -5.34 -12.44 3.40
N GLN A 105 -5.25 -13.47 2.59
CA GLN A 105 -4.48 -13.48 1.34
C GLN A 105 -5.30 -14.16 0.23
N ARG A 106 -4.94 -13.90 -1.03
CA ARG A 106 -5.56 -14.63 -2.16
C ARG A 106 -4.89 -16.01 -2.26
N GLU A 107 -5.65 -17.00 -2.74
CA GLU A 107 -5.13 -18.35 -2.95
C GLU A 107 -3.89 -18.38 -3.87
N GLN A 108 -3.90 -17.57 -4.94
CA GLN A 108 -2.77 -17.46 -5.85
C GLN A 108 -1.49 -16.88 -5.22
N ASP A 109 -1.60 -16.15 -4.12
CA ASP A 109 -0.44 -15.52 -3.46
C ASP A 109 0.50 -16.56 -2.83
N GLU A 110 0.03 -17.79 -2.57
CA GLU A 110 0.88 -18.90 -2.15
C GLU A 110 1.87 -19.34 -3.23
N LYS A 111 1.54 -19.10 -4.49
CA LYS A 111 2.36 -19.45 -5.66
C LYS A 111 2.90 -18.22 -6.38
N PHE A 112 2.99 -17.11 -5.66
CA PHE A 112 3.42 -15.81 -6.21
C PHE A 112 4.87 -15.86 -6.67
N THR A 113 5.12 -15.51 -7.92
CA THR A 113 6.44 -15.60 -8.55
C THR A 113 6.85 -14.27 -9.19
N SER A 114 8.15 -14.19 -9.52
CA SER A 114 8.72 -13.10 -10.32
C SER A 114 8.86 -13.53 -11.77
N LYS A 115 8.72 -12.58 -12.69
CA LYS A 115 9.02 -12.75 -14.11
C LYS A 115 10.12 -11.77 -14.51
N PHE A 116 11.21 -12.30 -15.04
CA PHE A 116 12.21 -11.51 -15.76
C PHE A 116 11.69 -11.24 -17.17
N ILE A 117 11.78 -9.99 -17.61
CA ILE A 117 11.27 -9.53 -18.90
C ILE A 117 12.34 -8.77 -19.68
N THR A 118 12.24 -8.83 -21.01
CA THR A 118 13.01 -8.03 -21.95
C THR A 118 12.18 -7.78 -23.20
N ALA A 119 12.47 -6.72 -23.93
CA ALA A 119 11.92 -6.46 -25.26
C ALA A 119 12.82 -6.99 -26.39
N ASP A 120 14.05 -7.40 -26.09
CA ASP A 120 15.02 -7.94 -27.05
C ASP A 120 14.75 -9.43 -27.30
N PRO A 121 14.32 -9.84 -28.49
CA PRO A 121 14.03 -11.24 -28.80
C PRO A 121 15.26 -12.15 -28.77
N GLU A 122 16.48 -11.60 -28.82
CA GLU A 122 17.73 -12.37 -28.75
C GLU A 122 18.12 -12.74 -27.31
N VAL A 123 17.58 -12.05 -26.30
CA VAL A 123 17.80 -12.37 -24.89
C VAL A 123 16.94 -13.57 -24.49
N LYS A 124 17.56 -14.70 -24.16
CA LYS A 124 16.89 -15.95 -23.79
C LYS A 124 17.11 -16.33 -22.34
N THR A 125 18.19 -15.84 -21.75
CA THR A 125 18.59 -16.17 -20.37
C THR A 125 18.98 -14.91 -19.61
N LEU A 126 19.06 -15.00 -18.28
CA LEU A 126 19.55 -13.91 -17.45
C LEU A 126 20.99 -13.53 -17.81
N GLN A 127 21.81 -14.49 -18.24
CA GLN A 127 23.21 -14.25 -18.62
C GLN A 127 23.35 -13.30 -19.82
N ASP A 128 22.38 -13.31 -20.73
CA ASP A 128 22.36 -12.41 -21.89
C ASP A 128 22.14 -10.93 -21.51
N LEU A 129 21.69 -10.69 -20.29
CA LEU A 129 21.53 -9.35 -19.69
C LEU A 129 22.79 -8.87 -18.96
N LYS A 130 23.88 -9.65 -18.92
CA LYS A 130 25.13 -9.23 -18.30
C LYS A 130 25.68 -7.95 -18.97
N GLY A 131 26.04 -6.96 -18.12
CA GLY A 131 26.56 -5.68 -18.61
C GLY A 131 25.51 -4.75 -19.23
N LYS A 132 24.22 -5.10 -19.15
CA LYS A 132 23.10 -4.27 -19.64
C LYS A 132 22.46 -3.48 -18.50
N THR A 133 21.53 -2.59 -18.82
CA THR A 133 20.73 -1.83 -17.84
C THR A 133 19.54 -2.67 -17.39
N PHE A 134 19.32 -2.79 -16.08
CA PHE A 134 18.25 -3.60 -15.52
C PHE A 134 17.35 -2.80 -14.57
N ALA A 135 16.04 -3.01 -14.68
CA ALA A 135 15.03 -2.39 -13.83
C ALA A 135 14.46 -3.40 -12.82
N PHE A 136 14.71 -3.12 -11.54
CA PHE A 136 13.90 -3.71 -10.46
C PHE A 136 12.62 -2.90 -10.26
N GLY A 137 11.63 -3.45 -9.58
CA GLY A 137 10.41 -2.74 -9.18
C GLY A 137 10.67 -1.74 -8.04
N SER A 138 9.84 -1.74 -7.00
CA SER A 138 10.15 -1.00 -5.77
C SER A 138 11.22 -1.72 -4.95
N VAL A 139 12.06 -0.96 -4.24
CA VAL A 139 13.05 -1.53 -3.30
C VAL A 139 12.40 -2.46 -2.27
N SER A 140 11.19 -2.12 -1.80
CA SER A 140 10.41 -2.91 -0.83
C SER A 140 9.47 -3.93 -1.47
N SER A 141 9.59 -4.18 -2.79
CA SER A 141 8.79 -5.21 -3.47
C SER A 141 9.37 -6.61 -3.24
N THR A 142 8.50 -7.57 -2.91
CA THR A 142 8.86 -8.99 -2.79
C THR A 142 9.32 -9.54 -4.13
N SER A 143 8.48 -9.46 -5.15
CA SER A 143 8.72 -10.06 -6.48
C SER A 143 9.51 -9.17 -7.42
N GLY A 144 9.43 -7.84 -7.24
CA GLY A 144 10.15 -6.88 -8.08
C GLY A 144 11.56 -6.56 -7.60
N SER A 145 11.95 -6.99 -6.38
CA SER A 145 13.27 -6.65 -5.84
C SER A 145 13.84 -7.74 -4.95
N LEU A 146 13.26 -7.99 -3.77
CA LEU A 146 13.87 -8.84 -2.73
C LEU A 146 14.18 -10.25 -3.24
N MET A 147 13.18 -10.97 -3.72
CA MET A 147 13.33 -12.38 -4.11
C MET A 147 14.18 -12.56 -5.37
N PRO A 148 14.00 -11.77 -6.45
CA PRO A 148 14.92 -11.82 -7.58
C PRO A 148 16.38 -11.62 -7.18
N ARG A 149 16.67 -10.63 -6.38
CA ARG A 149 18.03 -10.35 -5.90
C ARG A 149 18.58 -11.48 -5.04
N TYR A 150 17.74 -12.01 -4.14
CA TYR A 150 18.12 -13.15 -3.31
C TYR A 150 18.52 -14.37 -4.16
N PHE A 151 17.71 -14.75 -5.14
CA PHE A 151 18.00 -15.90 -5.98
C PHE A 151 19.20 -15.65 -6.91
N MET A 152 19.36 -14.45 -7.44
CA MET A 152 20.58 -14.10 -8.20
C MET A 152 21.84 -14.30 -7.34
N ILE A 153 21.83 -13.76 -6.12
CA ILE A 153 22.97 -13.91 -5.19
C ILE A 153 23.21 -15.38 -4.83
N LYS A 154 22.14 -16.12 -4.58
CA LYS A 154 22.22 -17.56 -4.26
C LYS A 154 22.85 -18.36 -5.41
N ASP A 155 22.60 -17.93 -6.65
CA ASP A 155 23.18 -18.55 -7.86
C ASP A 155 24.54 -17.94 -8.24
N GLY A 156 25.18 -17.19 -7.32
CA GLY A 156 26.50 -16.60 -7.52
C GLY A 156 26.53 -15.34 -8.40
N ILE A 157 25.37 -14.74 -8.65
CA ILE A 157 25.23 -13.53 -9.45
C ILE A 157 25.01 -12.33 -8.51
N ASP A 158 26.04 -11.50 -8.33
CA ASP A 158 25.88 -10.21 -7.65
C ASP A 158 25.26 -9.19 -8.63
N PRO A 159 24.01 -8.75 -8.41
CA PRO A 159 23.33 -7.85 -9.34
C PRO A 159 24.10 -6.55 -9.61
N GLU A 160 24.75 -5.98 -8.58
CA GLU A 160 25.50 -4.74 -8.68
C GLU A 160 26.74 -4.83 -9.58
N GLN A 161 27.30 -6.03 -9.69
CA GLN A 161 28.47 -6.30 -10.55
C GLN A 161 28.05 -6.91 -11.89
N PHE A 162 26.92 -7.59 -11.92
CA PHE A 162 26.43 -8.29 -13.11
C PHE A 162 25.87 -7.33 -14.16
N PHE A 163 25.04 -6.36 -13.74
CA PHE A 163 24.45 -5.36 -14.62
C PHE A 163 25.38 -4.13 -14.73
N LYS A 164 25.38 -3.50 -15.90
CA LYS A 164 26.05 -2.21 -16.09
C LYS A 164 25.42 -1.11 -15.22
N ARG A 165 24.10 -1.17 -15.06
CA ARG A 165 23.31 -0.21 -14.29
C ARG A 165 22.06 -0.88 -13.76
N ILE A 166 21.78 -0.65 -12.49
CA ILE A 166 20.51 -0.99 -11.84
C ILE A 166 19.70 0.28 -11.63
N ALA A 167 18.40 0.20 -11.84
CA ALA A 167 17.44 1.25 -11.50
C ALA A 167 16.18 0.63 -10.87
N TYR A 168 15.48 1.40 -10.08
CA TYR A 168 14.21 1.01 -9.46
C TYR A 168 13.08 1.81 -10.10
N SER A 169 12.12 1.10 -10.72
CA SER A 169 11.00 1.72 -11.41
C SER A 169 9.90 2.21 -10.46
N GLY A 170 9.82 1.61 -9.27
CA GLY A 170 8.84 1.91 -8.22
C GLY A 170 7.58 1.05 -8.28
N ALA A 171 7.13 0.60 -9.46
CA ALA A 171 5.93 -0.20 -9.66
C ALA A 171 6.10 -1.22 -10.78
N HIS A 172 5.23 -2.22 -10.88
CA HIS A 172 5.37 -3.30 -11.87
C HIS A 172 5.02 -2.84 -13.28
N ASP A 173 3.98 -2.06 -13.45
CA ASP A 173 3.60 -1.43 -14.71
C ASP A 173 4.71 -0.48 -15.23
N ALA A 174 5.33 0.29 -14.33
CA ALA A 174 6.46 1.15 -14.66
C ALA A 174 7.68 0.33 -15.11
N THR A 175 7.94 -0.84 -14.49
CA THR A 175 9.00 -1.75 -14.95
C THR A 175 8.74 -2.23 -16.38
N ALA A 176 7.51 -2.67 -16.66
CA ALA A 176 7.11 -3.11 -18.00
C ALA A 176 7.28 -1.98 -19.04
N ALA A 177 6.83 -0.78 -18.72
CA ALA A 177 6.95 0.39 -19.59
C ALA A 177 8.43 0.78 -19.84
N TRP A 178 9.30 0.67 -18.85
CA TRP A 178 10.73 0.96 -19.03
C TRP A 178 11.41 -0.02 -19.95
N VAL A 179 11.05 -1.31 -19.86
CA VAL A 179 11.58 -2.33 -20.77
C VAL A 179 11.02 -2.14 -22.18
N GLN A 180 9.72 -1.90 -22.32
CA GLN A 180 9.05 -1.69 -23.59
C GLN A 180 9.62 -0.48 -24.37
N THR A 181 9.96 0.60 -23.64
CA THR A 181 10.49 1.84 -24.24
C THR A 181 12.01 1.86 -24.39
N GLY A 182 12.71 0.79 -24.02
CA GLY A 182 14.17 0.70 -24.09
C GLY A 182 14.91 1.53 -23.03
N LYS A 183 14.22 2.03 -22.01
CA LYS A 183 14.84 2.70 -20.85
C LYS A 183 15.63 1.72 -19.99
N ALA A 184 15.26 0.46 -20.00
CA ALA A 184 16.00 -0.67 -19.45
C ALA A 184 16.01 -1.82 -20.47
N ASP A 185 17.12 -2.56 -20.56
CA ASP A 185 17.27 -3.72 -21.45
C ASP A 185 16.51 -4.94 -20.91
N GLY A 186 16.38 -5.01 -19.60
CA GLY A 186 15.59 -6.03 -18.91
C GLY A 186 15.01 -5.50 -17.62
N GLY A 187 14.08 -6.26 -17.05
CA GLY A 187 13.45 -5.92 -15.79
C GLY A 187 12.83 -7.12 -15.11
N VAL A 188 12.32 -6.93 -13.89
CA VAL A 188 11.62 -7.96 -13.14
C VAL A 188 10.37 -7.39 -12.49
N LEU A 189 9.28 -8.14 -12.58
CA LEU A 189 7.97 -7.76 -12.04
C LEU A 189 7.25 -9.00 -11.47
N ASN A 190 6.04 -8.82 -10.93
CA ASN A 190 5.19 -9.92 -10.49
C ASN A 190 4.62 -10.72 -11.68
N ALA A 191 4.20 -11.96 -11.40
CA ALA A 191 3.52 -12.84 -12.36
C ALA A 191 2.02 -12.74 -12.19
#